data_669e1c0b1d62863e3c6a670c225667e4
#
_entry.id   669e1c0b1d62863e3c6a670c225667e4
#
_cell.length_a   1.000
_cell.length_b   1.000
_cell.length_c   1.000
_cell.angle_alpha   90.00
_cell.angle_beta   90.00
_cell.angle_gamma   90.00
#
_symmetry.space_group_name_H-M   'P 1'
#
loop_
_entity.id
_entity.type
_entity.pdbx_description
1 polymer ?
#
loop_
_entity_poly.entity_id
_entity_poly.type
_entity_poly.pdbx_seq_one_letter_code
_entity_poly.pdbx_strand_id
1 'polypeptide(L)'
;MISIRGNVRRRPWQWPRVGCSPPVERSPSAGLTSLSLSEASRKVRAGEVRPSDLTEACFAQMERSSWLNSFVTRCPDSARWEAAAADARQANGTLLGPLDGIPYAAKDNFCTLGVPTTASSETLAEFAPPYDATPVQRLRQSGSPLLGKTNMDEFGMGSGTLFSSHGPTLNPWSPGEQIGGGNGGTLFVPGGSSGGSAAAVSAGACFAALGSDTGGSVRQPAAFCGVVGLKPTYGLIPRHGLIAYASSLDTVGILTRSVLDSAMVLDVIAGPDSRDSTCVPSGGGQGGLASALLDQCGRDQGGAAAAGSSLEGVTVGIPKEFNVEELGEAFRYSWGGGVSLPFG
;
A
#
# COMPACT_ATOMS: atom_id res chain seq x y z
N MET A 1 -2.19 29.54 -35.48
CA MET A 1 -3.07 28.39 -35.76
C MET A 1 -2.20 27.26 -36.28
N ILE A 2 -1.77 26.35 -35.42
CA ILE A 2 -1.02 25.16 -35.81
C ILE A 2 -1.97 23.97 -35.55
N SER A 3 -2.45 23.38 -36.66
CA SER A 3 -3.30 22.17 -36.60
C SER A 3 -2.42 20.93 -36.53
N ILE A 4 -2.38 20.28 -35.36
CA ILE A 4 -1.76 18.96 -35.22
C ILE A 4 -2.87 17.93 -35.41
N ARG A 5 -3.00 17.39 -36.62
CA ARG A 5 -3.79 16.19 -36.90
C ARG A 5 -2.87 14.97 -36.77
N GLY A 6 -2.73 14.49 -35.55
CA GLY A 6 -2.13 13.17 -35.27
C GLY A 6 -3.24 12.15 -35.10
N ASN A 7 -3.33 11.19 -36.01
CA ASN A 7 -4.22 10.03 -35.92
C ASN A 7 -3.64 9.04 -34.86
N VAL A 8 -3.86 9.30 -33.58
CA VAL A 8 -3.57 8.33 -32.53
C VAL A 8 -4.64 7.24 -32.63
N ARG A 9 -4.32 6.15 -33.31
CA ARG A 9 -5.14 4.94 -33.24
C ARG A 9 -5.04 4.38 -31.84
N ARG A 10 -5.99 4.75 -30.98
CA ARG A 10 -6.20 4.05 -29.70
C ARG A 10 -6.55 2.61 -30.04
N ARG A 11 -5.61 1.65 -29.76
CA ARG A 11 -6.00 0.23 -29.74
C ARG A 11 -6.99 0.09 -28.59
N PRO A 12 -8.21 -0.43 -28.82
CA PRO A 12 -9.12 -0.72 -27.72
C PRO A 12 -8.42 -1.72 -26.79
N TRP A 13 -8.34 -1.37 -25.51
CA TRP A 13 -7.79 -2.25 -24.49
C TRP A 13 -8.60 -3.54 -24.50
N GLN A 14 -7.94 -4.67 -24.72
CA GLN A 14 -8.56 -5.99 -24.63
C GLN A 14 -8.19 -6.56 -23.26
N TRP A 15 -9.20 -6.89 -22.46
CA TRP A 15 -9.01 -7.59 -21.20
C TRP A 15 -8.15 -8.84 -21.43
N PRO A 16 -7.09 -9.08 -20.64
CA PRO A 16 -6.33 -10.31 -20.75
C PRO A 16 -7.28 -11.49 -20.54
N ARG A 17 -7.23 -12.48 -21.45
CA ARG A 17 -7.94 -13.74 -21.25
C ARG A 17 -7.22 -14.48 -20.12
N VAL A 18 -7.76 -14.38 -18.91
CA VAL A 18 -7.23 -15.13 -17.78
C VAL A 18 -7.77 -16.55 -17.88
N GLY A 19 -6.89 -17.51 -18.19
CA GLY A 19 -7.22 -18.93 -18.10
C GLY A 19 -7.55 -19.28 -16.65
N CYS A 20 -8.56 -20.14 -16.43
CA CYS A 20 -8.84 -20.73 -15.13
C CYS A 20 -7.58 -21.43 -14.61
N SER A 21 -6.97 -20.85 -13.57
CA SER A 21 -5.96 -21.58 -12.81
C SER A 21 -6.66 -22.61 -11.91
N PRO A 22 -6.18 -23.87 -11.88
CA PRO A 22 -6.69 -24.87 -10.95
C PRO A 22 -6.52 -24.40 -9.50
N PRO A 23 -7.26 -24.98 -8.53
CA PRO A 23 -7.10 -24.65 -7.13
C PRO A 23 -5.65 -24.80 -6.71
N VAL A 24 -5.07 -23.71 -6.17
CA VAL A 24 -3.66 -23.62 -5.84
C VAL A 24 -3.33 -24.61 -4.74
N GLU A 25 -2.54 -25.64 -5.06
CA GLU A 25 -1.85 -26.44 -4.05
C GLU A 25 -1.04 -25.48 -3.16
N ARG A 26 -1.19 -25.60 -1.84
CA ARG A 26 -0.49 -24.77 -0.87
C ARG A 26 1.01 -25.05 -0.95
N SER A 27 1.74 -24.28 -1.74
CA SER A 27 3.20 -24.25 -1.71
C SER A 27 3.68 -23.83 -0.30
N PRO A 28 4.82 -24.33 0.19
CA PRO A 28 5.43 -23.89 1.45
C PRO A 28 5.59 -22.36 1.54
N SER A 29 5.78 -21.68 0.42
CA SER A 29 5.85 -20.21 0.33
C SER A 29 4.52 -19.49 0.54
N ALA A 30 3.37 -20.18 0.41
CA ALA A 30 2.05 -19.56 0.63
C ALA A 30 1.83 -19.13 2.09
N GLY A 31 2.52 -19.75 3.06
CA GLY A 31 2.47 -19.36 4.48
C GLY A 31 3.20 -18.05 4.77
N LEU A 32 4.25 -17.69 4.02
CA LEU A 32 5.05 -16.50 4.29
C LEU A 32 4.31 -15.20 3.93
N THR A 33 3.56 -15.20 2.85
CA THR A 33 2.80 -14.02 2.41
C THR A 33 1.53 -13.76 3.22
N SER A 34 1.11 -14.69 4.09
CA SER A 34 0.00 -14.49 5.02
C SER A 34 0.42 -13.81 6.33
N LEU A 35 1.71 -13.75 6.64
CA LEU A 35 2.24 -13.06 7.82
C LEU A 35 1.96 -11.56 7.74
N SER A 36 1.67 -10.91 8.87
CA SER A 36 1.75 -9.46 8.98
C SER A 36 3.21 -9.00 8.83
N LEU A 37 3.42 -7.72 8.56
CA LEU A 37 4.77 -7.15 8.50
C LEU A 37 5.51 -7.34 9.83
N SER A 38 4.82 -7.08 10.94
CA SER A 38 5.37 -7.23 12.29
C SER A 38 5.76 -8.68 12.62
N GLU A 39 4.95 -9.66 12.20
CA GLU A 39 5.29 -11.10 12.35
C GLU A 39 6.48 -11.47 11.46
N ALA A 40 6.52 -11.02 10.20
CA ALA A 40 7.64 -11.26 9.30
C ALA A 40 8.94 -10.65 9.87
N SER A 41 8.88 -9.41 10.36
CA SER A 41 10.00 -8.73 11.03
C SER A 41 10.51 -9.52 12.23
N ARG A 42 9.60 -9.97 13.11
CA ARG A 42 9.98 -10.80 14.27
C ARG A 42 10.69 -12.09 13.83
N LYS A 43 10.16 -12.77 12.82
CA LYS A 43 10.74 -14.03 12.30
C LYS A 43 12.11 -13.83 11.65
N VAL A 44 12.28 -12.74 10.89
CA VAL A 44 13.58 -12.37 10.32
C VAL A 44 14.58 -12.10 11.45
N ARG A 45 14.22 -11.33 12.46
CA ARG A 45 15.12 -11.02 13.59
C ARG A 45 15.46 -12.23 14.46
N ALA A 46 14.55 -13.21 14.52
CA ALA A 46 14.78 -14.49 15.20
C ALA A 46 15.57 -15.50 14.35
N GLY A 47 15.89 -15.20 13.09
CA GLY A 47 16.55 -16.14 12.17
C GLY A 47 15.65 -17.28 11.70
N GLU A 48 14.32 -17.19 11.92
CA GLU A 48 13.35 -18.22 11.54
C GLU A 48 13.02 -18.17 10.04
N VAL A 49 13.16 -17.00 9.42
CA VAL A 49 12.86 -16.75 7.99
C VAL A 49 13.94 -15.83 7.43
N ARG A 50 14.40 -16.10 6.21
CA ARG A 50 15.36 -15.21 5.54
C ARG A 50 14.62 -14.11 4.76
N PRO A 51 15.19 -12.89 4.69
CA PRO A 51 14.76 -11.82 3.79
C PRO A 51 14.53 -12.26 2.35
N SER A 52 15.45 -13.06 1.79
CA SER A 52 15.33 -13.59 0.43
C SER A 52 14.10 -14.50 0.27
N ASP A 53 13.75 -15.31 1.26
CA ASP A 53 12.56 -16.18 1.21
C ASP A 53 11.25 -15.36 1.19
N LEU A 54 11.19 -14.23 1.94
CA LEU A 54 10.06 -13.30 1.90
C LEU A 54 9.93 -12.64 0.52
N THR A 55 11.05 -12.22 -0.05
CA THR A 55 11.09 -11.56 -1.36
C THR A 55 10.62 -12.50 -2.48
N GLU A 56 11.11 -13.74 -2.50
CA GLU A 56 10.66 -14.74 -3.48
C GLU A 56 9.19 -15.14 -3.29
N ALA A 57 8.73 -15.24 -2.03
CA ALA A 57 7.32 -15.49 -1.75
C ALA A 57 6.42 -14.37 -2.28
N CYS A 58 6.85 -13.10 -2.15
CA CYS A 58 6.14 -11.96 -2.72
C CYS A 58 6.10 -12.01 -4.26
N PHE A 59 7.23 -12.30 -4.93
CA PHE A 59 7.24 -12.45 -6.40
C PHE A 59 6.35 -13.61 -6.86
N ALA A 60 6.40 -14.75 -6.20
CA ALA A 60 5.48 -15.85 -6.48
C ALA A 60 4.01 -15.46 -6.30
N GLN A 61 3.71 -14.62 -5.30
CA GLN A 61 2.34 -14.12 -5.10
C GLN A 61 1.94 -13.08 -6.15
N MET A 62 2.86 -12.22 -6.60
CA MET A 62 2.62 -11.31 -7.73
C MET A 62 2.23 -12.07 -9.00
N GLU A 63 2.89 -13.19 -9.30
CA GLU A 63 2.54 -14.03 -10.45
C GLU A 63 1.15 -14.65 -10.30
N ARG A 64 0.83 -15.24 -9.14
CA ARG A 64 -0.50 -15.80 -8.86
C ARG A 64 -1.61 -14.77 -8.93
N SER A 65 -1.32 -13.52 -8.58
CA SER A 65 -2.26 -12.40 -8.57
C SER A 65 -2.09 -11.44 -9.75
N SER A 66 -1.41 -11.85 -10.81
CA SER A 66 -1.12 -10.99 -12.00
C SER A 66 -2.38 -10.45 -12.67
N TRP A 67 -3.50 -11.17 -12.56
CA TRP A 67 -4.81 -10.76 -13.05
C TRP A 67 -5.34 -9.46 -12.38
N LEU A 68 -4.84 -9.11 -11.19
CA LEU A 68 -5.19 -7.85 -10.51
C LEU A 68 -4.64 -6.62 -11.22
N ASN A 69 -3.60 -6.76 -12.04
CA ASN A 69 -2.87 -5.64 -12.65
C ASN A 69 -2.44 -4.58 -11.61
N SER A 70 -1.96 -5.05 -10.46
CA SER A 70 -1.60 -4.19 -9.33
C SER A 70 -0.21 -3.56 -9.43
N PHE A 71 0.68 -4.12 -10.27
CA PHE A 71 2.03 -3.60 -10.53
C PHE A 71 2.19 -3.18 -11.97
N VAL A 72 2.80 -2.01 -12.20
CA VAL A 72 3.15 -1.48 -13.53
C VAL A 72 4.61 -1.71 -13.88
N THR A 73 5.48 -1.73 -12.87
CA THR A 73 6.90 -2.05 -13.01
C THR A 73 7.30 -3.00 -11.88
N ARG A 74 8.05 -4.05 -12.21
CA ARG A 74 8.62 -4.98 -11.23
C ARG A 74 10.13 -4.80 -11.18
N CYS A 75 10.72 -4.94 -10.01
CA CYS A 75 12.13 -4.73 -9.75
C CYS A 75 12.82 -6.01 -9.21
N PRO A 76 12.76 -7.17 -9.94
CA PRO A 76 13.19 -8.43 -9.38
C PRO A 76 14.68 -8.47 -9.05
N ASP A 77 15.54 -7.94 -9.93
CA ASP A 77 16.99 -8.04 -9.75
C ASP A 77 17.48 -7.18 -8.58
N SER A 78 17.01 -5.91 -8.48
CA SER A 78 17.36 -5.05 -7.35
C SER A 78 16.78 -5.55 -6.03
N ALA A 79 15.53 -6.02 -6.01
CA ALA A 79 14.91 -6.56 -4.80
C ALA A 79 15.62 -7.81 -4.29
N ARG A 80 16.05 -8.71 -5.18
CA ARG A 80 16.85 -9.88 -4.82
C ARG A 80 18.22 -9.51 -4.28
N TRP A 81 18.86 -8.53 -4.89
CA TRP A 81 20.15 -8.02 -4.40
C TRP A 81 20.01 -7.39 -3.01
N GLU A 82 19.00 -6.54 -2.80
CA GLU A 82 18.71 -5.91 -1.50
C GLU A 82 18.36 -6.98 -0.44
N ALA A 83 17.57 -8.00 -0.79
CA ALA A 83 17.23 -9.10 0.10
C ALA A 83 18.45 -9.96 0.46
N ALA A 84 19.33 -10.27 -0.49
CA ALA A 84 20.57 -11.01 -0.22
C ALA A 84 21.52 -10.22 0.69
N ALA A 85 21.58 -8.90 0.54
CA ALA A 85 22.32 -8.04 1.46
C ALA A 85 21.73 -8.07 2.88
N ALA A 86 20.40 -8.14 3.01
CA ALA A 86 19.71 -8.29 4.29
C ALA A 86 19.95 -9.70 4.90
N ASP A 87 19.99 -10.76 4.09
CA ASP A 87 20.37 -12.11 4.56
C ASP A 87 21.77 -12.11 5.18
N ALA A 88 22.73 -11.42 4.55
CA ALA A 88 24.08 -11.29 5.10
C ALA A 88 24.10 -10.52 6.43
N ARG A 89 23.31 -9.44 6.56
CA ARG A 89 23.17 -8.71 7.83
C ARG A 89 22.50 -9.55 8.90
N GLN A 90 21.47 -10.31 8.55
CA GLN A 90 20.81 -11.24 9.46
C GLN A 90 21.80 -12.28 10.01
N ALA A 91 22.58 -12.92 9.12
CA ALA A 91 23.58 -13.93 9.52
C ALA A 91 24.67 -13.36 10.45
N ASN A 92 25.02 -12.08 10.27
CA ASN A 92 26.03 -11.40 11.07
C ASN A 92 25.47 -10.69 12.33
N GLY A 93 24.16 -10.75 12.56
CA GLY A 93 23.51 -10.03 13.68
C GLY A 93 23.55 -8.52 13.58
N THR A 94 23.65 -7.97 12.35
CA THR A 94 23.83 -6.53 12.07
C THR A 94 22.63 -5.92 11.33
N LEU A 95 21.42 -6.46 11.56
CA LEU A 95 20.19 -5.92 10.98
C LEU A 95 20.02 -4.43 11.32
N LEU A 96 19.62 -3.62 10.32
CA LEU A 96 19.49 -2.17 10.40
C LEU A 96 18.28 -1.72 11.25
N GLY A 97 17.29 -2.60 11.42
CA GLY A 97 16.08 -2.28 12.16
C GLY A 97 14.93 -3.22 11.84
N PRO A 98 13.70 -2.87 12.27
CA PRO A 98 12.55 -3.76 12.13
C PRO A 98 12.06 -3.96 10.70
N LEU A 99 12.44 -3.10 9.75
CA LEU A 99 12.05 -3.22 8.34
C LEU A 99 13.16 -3.84 7.48
N ASP A 100 14.33 -4.16 8.04
CA ASP A 100 15.43 -4.74 7.27
C ASP A 100 15.03 -6.11 6.70
N GLY A 101 15.10 -6.20 5.36
CA GLY A 101 14.72 -7.40 4.63
C GLY A 101 13.21 -7.62 4.46
N ILE A 102 12.35 -6.66 4.86
CA ILE A 102 10.89 -6.76 4.67
C ILE A 102 10.49 -6.08 3.36
N PRO A 103 9.96 -6.85 2.37
CA PRO A 103 9.63 -6.32 1.05
C PRO A 103 8.44 -5.37 1.04
N TYR A 104 8.57 -4.26 0.27
CA TYR A 104 7.49 -3.28 0.09
C TYR A 104 7.29 -2.93 -1.39
N ALA A 105 6.20 -2.20 -1.69
CA ALA A 105 5.90 -1.62 -2.98
C ALA A 105 5.69 -0.11 -2.89
N ALA A 106 5.84 0.62 -4.00
CA ALA A 106 5.61 2.05 -4.05
C ALA A 106 4.67 2.42 -5.18
N LYS A 107 3.66 3.26 -4.91
CA LYS A 107 2.78 3.81 -5.95
C LYS A 107 3.59 4.50 -7.04
N ASP A 108 3.15 4.40 -8.27
CA ASP A 108 3.94 4.81 -9.43
C ASP A 108 4.13 6.33 -9.60
N ASN A 109 3.72 7.12 -8.64
CA ASN A 109 4.03 8.54 -8.53
C ASN A 109 5.16 8.88 -7.53
N PHE A 110 5.80 7.88 -6.90
CA PHE A 110 7.01 8.08 -6.11
C PHE A 110 8.24 7.93 -7.00
N CYS A 111 9.01 9.01 -7.18
CA CYS A 111 10.29 8.97 -7.86
C CYS A 111 11.18 7.88 -7.23
N THR A 112 11.70 7.01 -8.08
CA THR A 112 12.54 5.88 -7.67
C THR A 112 13.77 5.85 -8.57
N LEU A 113 14.95 5.96 -8.00
CA LEU A 113 16.22 6.05 -8.72
C LEU A 113 16.37 4.95 -9.76
N GLY A 114 16.45 5.35 -11.03
CA GLY A 114 16.65 4.44 -12.17
C GLY A 114 15.48 3.51 -12.50
N VAL A 115 14.33 3.65 -11.81
CA VAL A 115 13.12 2.85 -12.07
C VAL A 115 12.07 3.74 -12.72
N PRO A 116 11.42 3.32 -13.82
CA PRO A 116 10.34 4.07 -14.45
C PRO A 116 9.31 4.55 -13.43
N THR A 117 8.96 5.83 -13.48
CA THR A 117 7.99 6.47 -12.59
C THR A 117 7.02 7.27 -13.46
N THR A 118 5.95 6.61 -13.89
CA THR A 118 5.10 7.11 -14.96
C THR A 118 3.87 7.84 -14.48
N ALA A 119 3.56 7.79 -13.17
CA ALA A 119 2.27 8.21 -12.63
C ALA A 119 1.09 7.63 -13.42
N SER A 120 1.26 6.42 -13.99
CA SER A 120 0.34 5.70 -14.87
C SER A 120 -0.10 6.52 -16.08
N SER A 121 0.78 7.37 -16.63
CA SER A 121 0.57 8.23 -17.79
C SER A 121 1.55 7.93 -18.92
N GLU A 122 1.05 7.91 -20.16
CA GLU A 122 1.89 7.86 -21.37
C GLU A 122 2.86 9.07 -21.47
N THR A 123 2.50 10.21 -20.86
CA THR A 123 3.33 11.42 -20.86
C THR A 123 4.68 11.20 -20.17
N LEU A 124 4.71 10.33 -19.16
CA LEU A 124 5.91 10.01 -18.39
C LEU A 124 6.42 8.58 -18.65
N ALA A 125 6.01 7.92 -19.72
CA ALA A 125 6.35 6.51 -19.99
C ALA A 125 7.86 6.23 -19.93
N GLU A 126 8.70 7.16 -20.41
CA GLU A 126 10.15 7.05 -20.45
C GLU A 126 10.85 7.72 -19.25
N PHE A 127 10.10 8.24 -18.28
CA PHE A 127 10.71 8.96 -17.16
C PHE A 127 11.24 8.02 -16.10
N ALA A 128 12.57 7.92 -16.02
CA ALA A 128 13.30 7.27 -14.93
C ALA A 128 14.01 8.32 -14.08
N PRO A 129 13.56 8.59 -12.85
CA PRO A 129 14.14 9.64 -12.00
C PRO A 129 15.60 9.36 -11.66
N PRO A 130 16.47 10.41 -11.57
CA PRO A 130 17.85 10.28 -11.10
C PRO A 130 17.98 10.30 -9.57
N TYR A 131 16.86 10.18 -8.83
CA TYR A 131 16.81 10.21 -7.37
C TYR A 131 15.60 9.46 -6.83
N ASP A 132 15.68 9.08 -5.56
CA ASP A 132 14.55 8.53 -4.82
C ASP A 132 13.71 9.62 -4.15
N ALA A 133 12.40 9.45 -4.13
CA ALA A 133 11.53 10.17 -3.20
C ALA A 133 11.96 9.88 -1.76
N THR A 134 11.84 10.87 -0.86
CA THR A 134 12.31 10.73 0.54
C THR A 134 11.77 9.49 1.24
N PRO A 135 10.47 9.12 1.18
CA PRO A 135 10.00 7.89 1.82
C PRO A 135 10.60 6.63 1.21
N VAL A 136 10.83 6.60 -0.12
CA VAL A 136 11.53 5.49 -0.79
C VAL A 136 12.98 5.39 -0.33
N GLN A 137 13.69 6.51 -0.28
CA GLN A 137 15.07 6.59 0.21
C GLN A 137 15.19 6.05 1.64
N ARG A 138 14.27 6.45 2.55
CA ARG A 138 14.28 6.01 3.95
C ARG A 138 14.01 4.52 4.10
N LEU A 139 13.06 3.95 3.34
CA LEU A 139 12.82 2.51 3.33
C LEU A 139 14.03 1.74 2.79
N ARG A 140 14.66 2.22 1.72
CA ARG A 140 15.89 1.62 1.21
C ARG A 140 17.03 1.68 2.24
N GLN A 141 17.19 2.80 2.93
CA GLN A 141 18.17 2.95 4.01
C GLN A 141 17.90 2.06 5.21
N SER A 142 16.65 1.70 5.46
CA SER A 142 16.27 0.72 6.48
C SER A 142 16.49 -0.74 6.04
N GLY A 143 16.97 -0.97 4.82
CA GLY A 143 17.22 -2.30 4.26
C GLY A 143 15.99 -3.00 3.69
N SER A 144 14.88 -2.30 3.49
CA SER A 144 13.63 -2.86 2.97
C SER A 144 13.69 -3.00 1.44
N PRO A 145 13.53 -4.22 0.85
CA PRO A 145 13.59 -4.42 -0.59
C PRO A 145 12.38 -3.84 -1.32
N LEU A 146 12.62 -3.07 -2.40
CA LEU A 146 11.54 -2.56 -3.25
C LEU A 146 11.18 -3.60 -4.32
N LEU A 147 9.96 -4.13 -4.25
CA LEU A 147 9.44 -5.13 -5.20
C LEU A 147 9.05 -4.51 -6.56
N GLY A 148 8.62 -3.26 -6.57
CA GLY A 148 8.17 -2.58 -7.79
C GLY A 148 7.24 -1.40 -7.55
N LYS A 149 6.73 -0.86 -8.68
CA LYS A 149 5.82 0.28 -8.73
C LYS A 149 4.39 -0.22 -8.94
N THR A 150 3.46 0.31 -8.12
CA THR A 150 2.06 -0.12 -8.16
C THR A 150 1.21 0.81 -9.02
N ASN A 151 0.21 0.21 -9.68
CA ASN A 151 -0.73 0.89 -10.54
C ASN A 151 -1.58 1.94 -9.80
N MET A 152 -2.03 2.95 -10.54
CA MET A 152 -2.79 4.07 -10.00
C MET A 152 -3.67 4.72 -11.07
N ASP A 153 -4.62 5.54 -10.69
CA ASP A 153 -5.24 6.46 -11.65
C ASP A 153 -4.22 7.49 -12.13
N GLU A 154 -4.26 7.84 -13.41
CA GLU A 154 -3.32 8.75 -14.07
C GLU A 154 -3.14 10.04 -13.26
N PHE A 155 -1.89 10.40 -12.91
CA PHE A 155 -1.51 11.53 -12.05
C PHE A 155 -2.28 11.62 -10.71
N GLY A 156 -2.84 10.52 -10.24
CA GLY A 156 -3.65 10.49 -9.02
C GLY A 156 -5.08 11.02 -9.18
N MET A 157 -5.49 11.31 -10.41
CA MET A 157 -6.78 11.95 -10.75
C MET A 157 -7.88 10.91 -10.97
N GLY A 158 -8.27 10.23 -9.90
CA GLY A 158 -9.34 9.23 -9.95
C GLY A 158 -9.58 8.57 -8.61
N SER A 159 -10.60 7.72 -8.55
CA SER A 159 -11.04 7.01 -7.34
C SER A 159 -11.35 5.53 -7.58
N GLY A 160 -10.91 4.98 -8.71
CA GLY A 160 -11.23 3.61 -9.10
C GLY A 160 -10.04 2.80 -9.60
N THR A 161 -8.91 3.44 -9.86
CA THR A 161 -7.75 2.88 -10.58
C THR A 161 -8.17 2.27 -11.92
N LEU A 162 -9.07 2.98 -12.60
CA LEU A 162 -9.59 2.66 -13.92
C LEU A 162 -8.87 3.43 -15.04
N PHE A 163 -8.39 4.62 -14.72
CA PHE A 163 -7.77 5.56 -15.66
C PHE A 163 -6.24 5.47 -15.54
N SER A 164 -5.69 4.40 -16.10
CA SER A 164 -4.25 4.13 -16.13
C SER A 164 -3.83 3.78 -17.55
N SER A 165 -2.69 4.27 -18.01
CA SER A 165 -2.09 3.85 -19.29
C SER A 165 -1.74 2.35 -19.31
N HIS A 166 -1.58 1.74 -18.13
CA HIS A 166 -1.31 0.31 -17.97
C HIS A 166 -2.58 -0.54 -17.85
N GLY A 167 -3.76 0.06 -18.01
CA GLY A 167 -5.06 -0.59 -17.82
C GLY A 167 -5.54 -0.60 -16.36
N PRO A 168 -6.81 -0.97 -16.13
CA PRO A 168 -7.41 -0.93 -14.81
C PRO A 168 -6.84 -1.97 -13.84
N THR A 169 -6.85 -1.65 -12.56
CA THR A 169 -6.60 -2.60 -11.48
C THR A 169 -7.91 -3.22 -11.00
N LEU A 170 -7.89 -4.49 -10.63
CA LEU A 170 -9.03 -5.20 -10.08
C LEU A 170 -8.93 -5.35 -8.56
N ASN A 171 -10.09 -5.45 -7.91
CA ASN A 171 -10.17 -5.70 -6.48
C ASN A 171 -9.94 -7.20 -6.21
N PRO A 172 -9.07 -7.59 -5.25
CA PRO A 172 -8.86 -8.98 -4.88
C PRO A 172 -10.11 -9.74 -4.40
N TRP A 173 -11.13 -9.02 -3.95
CA TRP A 173 -12.41 -9.57 -3.51
C TRP A 173 -13.42 -9.77 -4.66
N SER A 174 -13.00 -9.51 -5.91
CA SER A 174 -13.84 -9.84 -7.07
C SER A 174 -14.11 -11.34 -7.12
N PRO A 175 -15.36 -11.79 -7.35
CA PRO A 175 -15.68 -13.21 -7.39
C PRO A 175 -14.88 -13.95 -8.48
N GLY A 176 -14.08 -14.94 -8.09
CA GLY A 176 -13.14 -15.64 -8.99
C GLY A 176 -13.81 -16.42 -10.13
N GLU A 177 -15.04 -16.88 -9.95
CA GLU A 177 -15.79 -17.60 -10.99
C GLU A 177 -16.16 -16.71 -12.19
N GLN A 178 -15.99 -15.39 -12.06
CA GLN A 178 -16.37 -14.40 -13.07
C GLN A 178 -15.17 -13.89 -13.87
N ILE A 179 -13.93 -14.19 -13.47
CA ILE A 179 -12.69 -13.70 -14.10
C ILE A 179 -12.31 -14.49 -15.36
N GLY A 180 -13.16 -15.33 -15.90
CA GLY A 180 -12.86 -16.10 -17.11
C GLY A 180 -14.05 -16.77 -17.79
N GLY A 181 -15.22 -16.68 -17.22
CA GLY A 181 -16.43 -17.32 -17.70
C GLY A 181 -17.40 -16.34 -18.34
N GLY A 182 -17.83 -16.62 -19.55
CA GLY A 182 -18.64 -15.79 -20.45
C GLY A 182 -20.04 -15.37 -19.98
N ASN A 183 -20.31 -15.17 -18.71
CA ASN A 183 -21.62 -14.77 -18.18
C ASN A 183 -21.62 -13.39 -17.48
N GLY A 184 -20.73 -12.45 -17.88
CA GLY A 184 -20.88 -11.03 -17.51
C GLY A 184 -20.84 -10.74 -16.00
N GLY A 185 -19.98 -11.41 -15.25
CA GLY A 185 -19.86 -11.19 -13.81
C GLY A 185 -19.36 -9.79 -13.46
N THR A 186 -19.84 -9.25 -12.35
CA THR A 186 -19.46 -7.93 -11.86
C THR A 186 -18.03 -7.96 -11.30
N LEU A 187 -17.10 -7.24 -11.91
CA LEU A 187 -15.76 -7.01 -11.36
C LEU A 187 -15.81 -5.78 -10.44
N PHE A 188 -15.14 -5.87 -9.30
CA PHE A 188 -15.07 -4.77 -8.36
C PHE A 188 -13.82 -3.93 -8.60
N VAL A 189 -13.96 -2.61 -8.45
CA VAL A 189 -12.83 -1.69 -8.43
C VAL A 189 -12.10 -1.76 -7.08
N PRO A 190 -10.77 -1.62 -7.05
CA PRO A 190 -10.02 -1.61 -5.81
C PRO A 190 -10.13 -0.27 -5.06
N GLY A 191 -10.82 0.72 -5.65
CA GLY A 191 -10.73 2.11 -5.25
C GLY A 191 -9.50 2.80 -5.85
N GLY A 192 -9.28 4.05 -5.52
CA GLY A 192 -8.20 4.86 -6.07
C GLY A 192 -7.99 6.18 -5.32
N SER A 193 -6.93 6.82 -5.70
CA SER A 193 -6.01 6.52 -6.82
C SER A 193 -4.89 5.51 -6.50
N SER A 194 -4.71 5.04 -5.24
CA SER A 194 -3.70 4.04 -4.85
C SER A 194 -4.24 2.61 -4.90
N GLY A 195 -5.08 2.27 -5.90
CA GLY A 195 -5.74 0.97 -5.97
C GLY A 195 -4.77 -0.19 -6.18
N GLY A 196 -3.72 -0.02 -6.97
CA GLY A 196 -2.67 -1.02 -7.15
C GLY A 196 -1.94 -1.33 -5.84
N SER A 197 -1.64 -0.30 -5.03
CA SER A 197 -1.03 -0.47 -3.70
C SER A 197 -1.94 -1.25 -2.75
N ALA A 198 -3.24 -0.90 -2.71
CA ALA A 198 -4.21 -1.59 -1.87
C ALA A 198 -4.41 -3.04 -2.30
N ALA A 199 -4.57 -3.28 -3.60
CA ALA A 199 -4.74 -4.62 -4.15
C ALA A 199 -3.50 -5.51 -3.91
N ALA A 200 -2.29 -4.97 -4.06
CA ALA A 200 -1.04 -5.69 -3.81
C ALA A 200 -0.91 -6.15 -2.35
N VAL A 201 -1.21 -5.26 -1.38
CA VAL A 201 -1.18 -5.58 0.05
C VAL A 201 -2.26 -6.59 0.41
N SER A 202 -3.49 -6.40 -0.08
CA SER A 202 -4.62 -7.30 0.16
C SER A 202 -4.37 -8.71 -0.38
N ALA A 203 -3.77 -8.80 -1.57
CA ALA A 203 -3.39 -10.07 -2.18
C ALA A 203 -2.16 -10.73 -1.54
N GLY A 204 -1.47 -10.08 -0.61
CA GLY A 204 -0.22 -10.58 -0.02
C GLY A 204 0.99 -10.53 -0.96
N ALA A 205 0.93 -9.72 -2.02
CA ALA A 205 2.05 -9.54 -2.95
C ALA A 205 3.16 -8.62 -2.41
N CYS A 206 2.91 -7.93 -1.30
CA CYS A 206 3.90 -7.18 -0.51
C CYS A 206 3.41 -7.05 0.94
N PHE A 207 4.31 -6.71 1.85
CA PHE A 207 3.98 -6.53 3.28
C PHE A 207 3.47 -5.14 3.58
N ALA A 208 3.96 -4.15 2.84
CA ALA A 208 3.52 -2.76 2.90
C ALA A 208 3.56 -2.13 1.52
N ALA A 209 2.77 -1.09 1.30
CA ALA A 209 2.87 -0.27 0.11
C ALA A 209 2.75 1.21 0.45
N LEU A 210 3.54 2.04 -0.26
CA LEU A 210 3.36 3.48 -0.24
C LEU A 210 2.21 3.88 -1.17
N GLY A 211 1.41 4.83 -0.71
CA GLY A 211 0.37 5.49 -1.48
C GLY A 211 0.40 7.00 -1.31
N SER A 212 -0.39 7.72 -2.07
CA SER A 212 -0.59 9.16 -1.91
C SER A 212 -2.09 9.45 -1.75
N ASP A 213 -2.42 10.33 -0.82
CA ASP A 213 -3.80 10.69 -0.47
C ASP A 213 -3.97 12.20 -0.54
N THR A 214 -4.81 12.66 -1.44
CA THR A 214 -5.18 14.06 -1.61
C THR A 214 -6.60 14.30 -1.11
N GLY A 215 -7.52 13.41 -1.48
CA GLY A 215 -8.95 13.48 -1.11
C GLY A 215 -9.52 12.10 -0.73
N GLY A 216 -8.68 11.15 -0.28
CA GLY A 216 -9.11 9.79 0.06
C GLY A 216 -8.31 8.68 -0.62
N SER A 217 -7.31 9.04 -1.45
CA SER A 217 -6.65 8.10 -2.38
C SER A 217 -5.74 7.03 -1.72
N VAL A 218 -5.64 6.96 -0.41
CA VAL A 218 -5.10 5.84 0.38
C VAL A 218 -6.21 5.18 1.18
N ARG A 219 -7.02 5.99 1.86
CA ARG A 219 -8.07 5.52 2.78
C ARG A 219 -9.19 4.77 2.06
N GLN A 220 -9.66 5.29 0.93
CA GLN A 220 -10.74 4.70 0.15
C GLN A 220 -10.33 3.35 -0.46
N PRO A 221 -9.21 3.23 -1.20
CA PRO A 221 -8.81 1.93 -1.73
C PRO A 221 -8.45 0.92 -0.62
N ALA A 222 -7.93 1.36 0.53
CA ALA A 222 -7.73 0.50 1.68
C ALA A 222 -9.05 -0.08 2.18
N ALA A 223 -10.10 0.74 2.32
CA ALA A 223 -11.43 0.30 2.72
C ALA A 223 -12.03 -0.69 1.71
N PHE A 224 -11.88 -0.45 0.41
CA PHE A 224 -12.43 -1.32 -0.64
C PHE A 224 -11.69 -2.65 -0.74
N CYS A 225 -10.39 -2.69 -0.45
CA CYS A 225 -9.57 -3.90 -0.48
C CYS A 225 -9.46 -4.62 0.88
N GLY A 226 -10.05 -4.09 1.95
CA GLY A 226 -10.05 -4.71 3.27
C GLY A 226 -8.67 -4.67 3.94
N VAL A 227 -7.92 -3.58 3.80
CA VAL A 227 -6.60 -3.37 4.40
C VAL A 227 -6.58 -2.06 5.21
N VAL A 228 -5.52 -1.84 5.99
CA VAL A 228 -5.31 -0.60 6.73
C VAL A 228 -4.69 0.45 5.80
N GLY A 229 -5.33 1.62 5.71
CA GLY A 229 -4.82 2.78 4.97
C GLY A 229 -4.60 3.95 5.92
N LEU A 230 -3.35 4.27 6.19
CA LEU A 230 -2.97 5.38 7.04
C LEU A 230 -2.63 6.61 6.20
N LYS A 231 -3.44 7.67 6.33
CA LYS A 231 -3.09 9.03 5.91
C LYS A 231 -2.71 9.83 7.16
N PRO A 232 -1.42 10.09 7.40
CA PRO A 232 -1.01 10.89 8.57
C PRO A 232 -1.38 12.36 8.39
N THR A 233 -1.05 13.17 9.38
CA THR A 233 -1.14 14.62 9.29
C THR A 233 -0.27 15.13 8.14
N TYR A 234 -0.78 16.12 7.40
CA TYR A 234 -0.04 16.79 6.32
C TYR A 234 1.32 17.30 6.81
N GLY A 235 2.37 17.04 6.03
CA GLY A 235 3.74 17.44 6.36
C GLY A 235 4.47 16.53 7.36
N LEU A 236 3.84 15.49 7.91
CA LEU A 236 4.51 14.54 8.79
C LEU A 236 5.49 13.63 8.04
N ILE A 237 5.17 13.25 6.82
CA ILE A 237 6.04 12.53 5.90
C ILE A 237 6.44 13.48 4.76
N PRO A 238 7.74 13.58 4.42
CA PRO A 238 8.19 14.43 3.32
C PRO A 238 7.63 14.02 1.97
N ARG A 239 7.30 15.02 1.14
CA ARG A 239 6.77 14.83 -0.21
C ARG A 239 7.81 15.04 -1.31
N HIS A 240 9.07 15.31 -0.97
CA HIS A 240 10.13 15.42 -1.97
C HIS A 240 10.20 14.14 -2.81
N GLY A 241 10.09 14.30 -4.13
CA GLY A 241 10.04 13.20 -5.10
C GLY A 241 8.68 12.53 -5.28
N LEU A 242 7.61 13.04 -4.65
CA LEU A 242 6.24 12.67 -4.97
C LEU A 242 5.74 13.53 -6.13
N ILE A 243 5.30 12.90 -7.23
CA ILE A 243 4.62 13.62 -8.33
C ILE A 243 3.30 14.15 -7.78
N ALA A 244 3.13 15.48 -7.85
CA ALA A 244 2.01 16.17 -7.23
C ALA A 244 0.70 15.99 -8.01
N TYR A 245 -0.40 15.91 -7.25
CA TYR A 245 -1.76 16.11 -7.74
C TYR A 245 -2.30 17.48 -7.30
N ALA A 246 -2.32 17.73 -5.99
CA ALA A 246 -2.69 19.02 -5.40
C ALA A 246 -1.77 19.29 -4.19
N SER A 247 -0.72 20.06 -4.41
CA SER A 247 0.39 20.22 -3.47
C SER A 247 -0.02 20.68 -2.06
N SER A 248 -1.16 21.37 -1.91
CA SER A 248 -1.69 21.80 -0.62
C SER A 248 -2.38 20.69 0.18
N LEU A 249 -2.65 19.54 -0.45
CA LEU A 249 -3.45 18.44 0.12
C LEU A 249 -2.70 17.10 0.09
N ASP A 250 -1.80 16.92 -0.88
CA ASP A 250 -1.09 15.66 -1.09
C ASP A 250 -0.36 15.21 0.17
N THR A 251 -0.65 14.02 0.61
CA THR A 251 -0.04 13.39 1.78
C THR A 251 0.46 12.00 1.39
N VAL A 252 1.71 11.70 1.74
CA VAL A 252 2.21 10.33 1.65
C VAL A 252 1.45 9.47 2.65
N GLY A 253 0.93 8.34 2.20
CA GLY A 253 0.22 7.39 3.04
C GLY A 253 0.79 5.98 2.92
N ILE A 254 0.33 5.13 3.81
CA ILE A 254 0.83 3.79 4.03
C ILE A 254 -0.33 2.80 3.96
N LEU A 255 -0.14 1.71 3.22
CA LEU A 255 -1.10 0.61 3.17
C LEU A 255 -0.44 -0.66 3.74
N THR A 256 -1.10 -1.30 4.69
CA THR A 256 -0.63 -2.52 5.37
C THR A 256 -1.81 -3.38 5.81
N ARG A 257 -1.53 -4.55 6.40
CA ARG A 257 -2.60 -5.43 6.90
C ARG A 257 -2.99 -5.18 8.35
N SER A 258 -2.16 -4.49 9.13
CA SER A 258 -2.47 -4.14 10.52
C SER A 258 -2.07 -2.71 10.86
N VAL A 259 -2.66 -2.15 11.93
CA VAL A 259 -2.31 -0.82 12.44
C VAL A 259 -0.87 -0.77 12.93
N LEU A 260 -0.39 -1.84 13.58
CA LEU A 260 0.99 -1.95 14.04
C LEU A 260 1.97 -1.90 12.86
N ASP A 261 1.67 -2.61 11.77
CA ASP A 261 2.49 -2.59 10.55
C ASP A 261 2.59 -1.17 9.99
N SER A 262 1.48 -0.42 9.96
CA SER A 262 1.46 0.98 9.53
C SER A 262 2.33 1.88 10.42
N ALA A 263 2.30 1.66 11.73
CA ALA A 263 3.11 2.41 12.68
C ALA A 263 4.61 2.12 12.49
N MET A 264 4.99 0.85 12.25
CA MET A 264 6.39 0.48 11.98
C MET A 264 6.93 1.15 10.71
N VAL A 265 6.13 1.23 9.65
CA VAL A 265 6.52 1.94 8.42
C VAL A 265 6.58 3.45 8.67
N LEU A 266 5.60 4.03 9.38
CA LEU A 266 5.57 5.45 9.70
C LEU A 266 6.80 5.88 10.50
N ASP A 267 7.21 5.08 11.49
CA ASP A 267 8.40 5.36 12.30
C ASP A 267 9.68 5.50 11.46
N VAL A 268 9.74 4.81 10.31
CA VAL A 268 10.89 4.88 9.41
C VAL A 268 10.80 6.05 8.44
N ILE A 269 9.61 6.34 7.88
CA ILE A 269 9.50 7.32 6.78
C ILE A 269 9.12 8.73 7.23
N ALA A 270 8.64 8.92 8.46
CA ALA A 270 8.28 10.22 9.01
C ALA A 270 9.52 11.06 9.38
N GLY A 271 9.28 12.36 9.58
CA GLY A 271 10.29 13.31 10.04
C GLY A 271 10.72 14.33 8.98
N PRO A 272 11.46 15.36 9.36
CA PRO A 272 11.76 16.50 8.52
C PRO A 272 12.66 16.17 7.33
N ASP A 273 12.48 16.93 6.24
CA ASP A 273 13.36 16.94 5.07
C ASP A 273 13.52 18.38 4.58
N SER A 274 14.73 18.88 4.50
CA SER A 274 15.04 20.25 4.05
C SER A 274 14.64 20.51 2.59
N ARG A 275 14.36 19.46 1.82
CA ARG A 275 13.92 19.53 0.42
C ARG A 275 12.40 19.70 0.29
N ASP A 276 11.65 19.61 1.40
CA ASP A 276 10.21 19.84 1.44
C ASP A 276 9.88 20.90 2.48
N SER A 277 9.62 22.12 2.04
CA SER A 277 9.31 23.26 2.89
C SER A 277 7.98 23.12 3.66
N THR A 278 7.16 22.12 3.32
CA THR A 278 5.89 21.84 3.99
C THR A 278 6.01 20.78 5.09
N CYS A 279 7.20 20.19 5.28
CA CYS A 279 7.44 19.29 6.40
C CYS A 279 7.29 19.98 7.74
N VAL A 280 6.66 19.29 8.68
CA VAL A 280 6.61 19.72 10.06
C VAL A 280 8.06 19.71 10.63
N PRO A 281 8.56 20.85 11.13
CA PRO A 281 9.86 20.89 11.79
C PRO A 281 9.85 19.96 13.01
N SER A 282 10.94 19.31 13.29
CA SER A 282 11.21 18.31 14.33
C SER A 282 10.25 18.30 15.54
N GLY A 283 9.68 17.15 15.82
CA GLY A 283 8.82 16.91 17.01
C GLY A 283 7.66 15.94 16.83
N GLY A 284 7.27 15.65 15.58
CA GLY A 284 6.18 14.73 15.28
C GLY A 284 6.70 13.41 14.69
N GLY A 285 6.86 12.37 15.50
CA GLY A 285 6.95 10.99 15.01
C GLY A 285 8.34 10.49 14.64
N GLN A 286 9.40 10.93 15.28
CA GLN A 286 10.68 10.24 15.18
C GLN A 286 10.72 9.06 16.16
N GLY A 287 10.34 7.88 15.68
CA GLY A 287 10.55 6.61 16.36
C GLY A 287 9.70 6.41 17.62
N GLY A 288 9.17 5.21 17.78
CA GLY A 288 8.51 4.84 19.02
C GLY A 288 6.98 4.71 18.94
N LEU A 289 6.33 5.05 17.82
CA LEU A 289 4.88 4.83 17.71
C LEU A 289 4.54 3.34 17.73
N ALA A 290 5.30 2.53 17.01
CA ALA A 290 5.15 1.08 17.05
C ALA A 290 5.44 0.51 18.46
N SER A 291 6.49 1.01 19.14
CA SER A 291 6.80 0.63 20.52
C SER A 291 5.70 1.05 21.48
N ALA A 292 5.18 2.28 21.35
CA ALA A 292 4.08 2.77 22.18
C ALA A 292 2.80 1.93 22.02
N LEU A 293 2.49 1.51 20.79
CA LEU A 293 1.36 0.61 20.53
C LEU A 293 1.58 -0.77 21.13
N LEU A 294 2.80 -1.36 21.02
CA LEU A 294 3.14 -2.64 21.63
C LEU A 294 3.07 -2.58 23.15
N ASP A 295 3.55 -1.51 23.76
CA ASP A 295 3.48 -1.30 25.20
C ASP A 295 2.04 -1.18 25.69
N GLN A 296 1.19 -0.52 24.92
CA GLN A 296 -0.23 -0.40 25.20
C GLN A 296 -0.94 -1.76 25.08
N CYS A 297 -0.71 -2.49 23.97
CA CYS A 297 -1.25 -3.84 23.79
C CYS A 297 -0.73 -4.83 24.84
N GLY A 298 0.54 -4.70 25.29
CA GLY A 298 1.12 -5.53 26.32
C GLY A 298 0.52 -5.29 27.71
N ARG A 299 0.13 -4.05 28.03
CA ARG A 299 -0.59 -3.71 29.28
C ARG A 299 -2.00 -4.29 29.32
N ASP A 300 -2.65 -4.36 28.16
CA ASP A 300 -4.00 -4.94 28.04
C ASP A 300 -4.01 -6.47 28.16
N GLN A 301 -2.86 -7.16 27.96
CA GLN A 301 -2.77 -8.61 28.10
C GLN A 301 -2.50 -9.09 29.56
N GLY A 302 -2.24 -8.17 30.48
CA GLY A 302 -1.96 -8.46 31.90
C GLY A 302 -3.18 -8.81 32.76
N GLY A 303 -4.39 -8.82 32.20
CA GLY A 303 -5.61 -9.22 32.91
C GLY A 303 -6.74 -9.56 31.96
N ALA A 304 -7.28 -10.75 32.07
CA ALA A 304 -8.40 -11.26 31.27
C ALA A 304 -9.73 -10.46 31.37
N ALA A 305 -9.69 -9.25 31.95
CA ALA A 305 -10.85 -8.37 32.15
C ALA A 305 -10.76 -7.04 31.37
N ALA A 306 -9.65 -6.73 30.68
CA ALA A 306 -9.40 -5.39 30.14
C ALA A 306 -9.80 -5.19 28.67
N ALA A 307 -10.22 -6.24 27.95
CA ALA A 307 -10.62 -6.11 26.54
C ALA A 307 -11.86 -5.22 26.29
N GLY A 308 -12.54 -4.76 27.36
CA GLY A 308 -13.71 -3.87 27.28
C GLY A 308 -13.45 -2.42 27.68
N SER A 309 -12.28 -2.10 28.29
CA SER A 309 -12.07 -0.78 28.92
C SER A 309 -11.19 0.20 28.14
N SER A 310 -10.54 -0.23 27.07
CA SER A 310 -9.57 0.62 26.33
C SER A 310 -10.19 1.83 25.62
N LEU A 311 -11.50 1.87 25.44
CA LEU A 311 -12.25 2.99 24.87
C LEU A 311 -13.16 3.71 25.90
N GLU A 312 -13.10 3.33 27.16
CA GLU A 312 -13.90 3.99 28.22
C GLU A 312 -13.45 5.46 28.35
N GLY A 313 -14.40 6.37 28.28
CA GLY A 313 -14.16 7.82 28.32
C GLY A 313 -13.72 8.44 26.99
N VAL A 314 -13.56 7.65 25.93
CA VAL A 314 -13.27 8.19 24.58
C VAL A 314 -14.58 8.64 23.92
N THR A 315 -14.63 9.91 23.50
CA THR A 315 -15.75 10.45 22.72
C THR A 315 -15.42 10.33 21.23
N VAL A 316 -16.28 9.65 20.47
CA VAL A 316 -16.18 9.55 19.01
C VAL A 316 -17.17 10.52 18.38
N GLY A 317 -16.67 11.50 17.64
CA GLY A 317 -17.49 12.43 16.85
C GLY A 317 -17.78 11.85 15.46
N ILE A 318 -19.06 11.80 15.07
CA ILE A 318 -19.47 11.42 13.71
C ILE A 318 -20.02 12.68 13.04
N PRO A 319 -19.33 13.25 12.01
CA PRO A 319 -19.83 14.42 11.29
C PRO A 319 -21.15 14.08 10.56
N LYS A 320 -22.17 14.91 10.75
CA LYS A 320 -23.47 14.72 10.08
C LYS A 320 -23.33 14.77 8.56
N GLU A 321 -22.40 15.58 8.06
CA GLU A 321 -22.10 15.79 6.65
C GLU A 321 -21.52 14.53 5.95
N PHE A 322 -21.04 13.55 6.71
CA PHE A 322 -20.54 12.29 6.18
C PHE A 322 -21.66 11.25 5.98
N ASN A 323 -22.86 11.53 6.51
CA ASN A 323 -24.02 10.68 6.36
C ASN A 323 -24.94 11.22 5.27
N VAL A 324 -24.59 11.02 4.02
CA VAL A 324 -25.35 11.48 2.85
C VAL A 324 -26.43 10.47 2.45
N GLU A 325 -27.57 10.96 1.95
CA GLU A 325 -28.72 10.11 1.59
C GLU A 325 -28.43 9.16 0.43
N GLU A 326 -27.45 9.51 -0.43
CA GLU A 326 -27.03 8.71 -1.59
C GLU A 326 -26.24 7.46 -1.21
N LEU A 327 -25.77 7.34 0.03
CA LEU A 327 -25.13 6.11 0.50
C LEU A 327 -26.15 4.96 0.56
N GLY A 328 -25.88 3.89 -0.19
CA GLY A 328 -26.73 2.71 -0.22
C GLY A 328 -26.93 2.08 1.17
N GLU A 329 -28.02 1.35 1.36
CA GLU A 329 -28.39 0.72 2.64
C GLU A 329 -27.28 -0.15 3.24
N ALA A 330 -26.53 -0.89 2.41
CA ALA A 330 -25.40 -1.71 2.86
C ALA A 330 -24.32 -0.88 3.54
N PHE A 331 -24.08 0.33 3.05
CA PHE A 331 -23.10 1.25 3.64
C PHE A 331 -23.60 1.84 4.96
N ARG A 332 -24.90 2.22 5.01
CA ARG A 332 -25.54 2.70 6.26
C ARG A 332 -25.57 1.61 7.33
N TYR A 333 -25.78 0.35 6.91
CA TYR A 333 -25.79 -0.79 7.82
C TYR A 333 -24.41 -1.06 8.42
N SER A 334 -23.34 -0.93 7.65
CA SER A 334 -21.95 -1.10 8.15
C SER A 334 -21.56 -0.01 9.16
N TRP A 335 -22.16 1.17 9.10
CA TRP A 335 -21.98 2.24 10.09
C TRP A 335 -22.89 2.08 11.33
N GLY A 336 -24.09 1.54 11.14
CA GLY A 336 -25.09 1.40 12.21
C GLY A 336 -25.10 0.04 12.92
N GLY A 337 -24.56 -1.01 12.30
CA GLY A 337 -24.65 -2.38 12.83
C GLY A 337 -23.73 -2.71 14.00
N GLY A 338 -22.77 -1.84 14.33
CA GLY A 338 -21.81 -2.04 15.44
C GLY A 338 -21.93 -1.06 16.58
N VAL A 339 -22.69 0.03 16.42
CA VAL A 339 -22.88 1.05 17.46
C VAL A 339 -24.37 1.40 17.49
N SER A 340 -25.08 0.93 18.51
CA SER A 340 -26.42 1.42 18.81
C SER A 340 -26.28 2.87 19.27
N LEU A 341 -26.37 3.82 18.32
CA LEU A 341 -26.44 5.22 18.65
C LEU A 341 -27.91 5.55 18.90
N PRO A 342 -28.32 6.06 20.08
CA PRO A 342 -29.61 6.67 20.26
C PRO A 342 -29.61 7.97 19.44
N PHE A 343 -30.24 7.93 18.27
CA PHE A 343 -30.62 9.16 17.57
C PHE A 343 -31.79 9.77 18.32
N GLY A 344 -31.49 10.82 19.08
CA GLY A 344 -32.48 11.75 19.67
C GLY A 344 -32.45 13.07 18.92
#